data_2f7ebe0d67f11f71911f613c81a32a2c
#
_entry.id   2f7ebe0d67f11f71911f613c81a32a2c
#
_cell.length_a   1.000
_cell.length_b   1.000
_cell.length_c   1.000
_cell.angle_alpha   90.00
_cell.angle_beta   90.00
_cell.angle_gamma   90.00
#
_symmetry.space_group_name_H-M   'P 1'
#
loop_
_entity.id
_entity.type
_entity.pdbx_description
1 polymer ?
#
loop_
_entity_poly.entity_id
_entity_poly.type
_entity_poly.pdbx_seq_one_letter_code
_entity_poly.pdbx_strand_id
1 'polypeptide(L)'
;MEAIKVYSNVNKVDPQKSFGISRMEDIYLKHRGKPDTPHRHEYYTVLLVLKAKGKHIIDFNEYSFEGNQVYFISPGQVHQIIEEQQSFGYSMVFSSQFLMENHIPFSFVDDLNLFYNYGQSPPLPVSQKQTEKLAGFCEDIIAYNQSDDKFKEQAIGSMLKLFLIQCNNLCTLPPQENTQVIEAGNSILKRFKELVDAHYMEWHSTSQYADTLSITPDHLNRTIKSLIGKTAKDYIQSRISVAAKRMLYFSGLSTKEIGYELGFSETSHFSAFFKKCTGTSPSQFRKGKDVGIL
;
A
#
# COMPACT_ATOMS: atom_id res chain seq x y z
N MET A 1 20.61 9.71 -15.33
CA MET A 1 19.26 9.25 -14.92
C MET A 1 19.32 8.82 -13.48
N GLU A 2 18.56 9.46 -12.62
CA GLU A 2 18.49 9.05 -11.22
C GLU A 2 17.57 7.83 -11.11
N ALA A 3 18.12 6.74 -10.57
CA ALA A 3 17.32 5.59 -10.21
C ALA A 3 16.29 6.01 -9.15
N ILE A 4 15.05 5.45 -9.17
CA ILE A 4 14.08 5.72 -8.10
C ILE A 4 14.77 5.41 -6.78
N LYS A 5 14.77 6.41 -5.93
CA LYS A 5 15.40 6.35 -4.62
C LYS A 5 14.68 5.32 -3.75
N VAL A 6 15.43 4.41 -3.18
CA VAL A 6 14.92 3.38 -2.28
C VAL A 6 15.34 3.72 -0.86
N TYR A 7 14.38 3.77 0.05
CA TYR A 7 14.62 3.92 1.46
C TYR A 7 14.40 2.57 2.15
N SER A 8 15.49 1.86 2.43
CA SER A 8 15.43 0.52 3.04
C SER A 8 15.22 0.57 4.56
N ASN A 9 15.66 1.64 5.21
CA ASN A 9 15.56 1.79 6.67
C ASN A 9 14.58 2.90 7.05
N VAL A 10 13.80 2.65 8.09
CA VAL A 10 12.89 3.63 8.71
C VAL A 10 13.64 4.89 9.17
N ASN A 11 14.85 4.70 9.68
CA ASN A 11 15.72 5.80 10.08
C ASN A 11 17.06 5.70 9.34
N LYS A 12 17.49 6.81 8.72
CA LYS A 12 18.76 6.87 7.96
C LYS A 12 19.99 6.88 8.86
N VAL A 13 19.88 7.42 10.06
CA VAL A 13 21.00 7.57 11.01
C VAL A 13 21.15 6.32 11.87
N ASP A 14 20.02 5.71 12.25
CA ASP A 14 19.98 4.50 13.07
C ASP A 14 19.20 3.40 12.34
N PRO A 15 19.89 2.48 11.65
CA PRO A 15 19.25 1.39 10.91
C PRO A 15 18.50 0.38 11.81
N GLN A 16 18.74 0.38 13.12
CA GLN A 16 18.05 -0.51 14.06
C GLN A 16 16.67 0.01 14.43
N LYS A 17 16.38 1.28 14.20
CA LYS A 17 15.04 1.82 14.42
C LYS A 17 14.05 1.25 13.44
N SER A 18 13.07 0.53 13.98
CA SER A 18 12.01 -0.15 13.24
C SER A 18 10.72 0.67 13.14
N PHE A 19 10.61 1.78 13.87
CA PHE A 19 9.49 2.73 13.90
C PHE A 19 9.96 4.19 13.86
N GLY A 20 9.15 5.07 13.28
CA GLY A 20 9.34 6.52 13.30
C GLY A 20 8.03 7.28 13.14
N ILE A 21 7.94 8.43 13.80
CA ILE A 21 6.86 9.39 13.64
C ILE A 21 7.45 10.79 13.53
N SER A 22 6.89 11.60 12.64
CA SER A 22 7.29 13.00 12.44
C SER A 22 6.07 13.85 12.11
N ARG A 23 6.11 15.13 12.45
CA ARG A 23 5.15 16.10 11.94
C ARG A 23 5.47 16.42 10.49
N MET A 24 4.46 16.59 9.65
CA MET A 24 4.65 16.85 8.22
C MET A 24 5.28 18.21 7.98
N GLU A 25 4.92 19.21 8.79
CA GLU A 25 5.52 20.54 8.77
C GLU A 25 7.03 20.53 9.02
N ASP A 26 7.52 19.64 9.87
CA ASP A 26 8.96 19.50 10.15
C ASP A 26 9.70 18.86 8.94
N ILE A 27 9.04 17.90 8.29
CA ILE A 27 9.55 17.28 7.06
C ILE A 27 9.63 18.33 5.95
N TYR A 28 8.57 19.14 5.77
CA TYR A 28 8.52 20.21 4.79
C TYR A 28 9.65 21.24 4.99
N LEU A 29 9.85 21.68 6.23
CA LEU A 29 10.92 22.62 6.58
C LEU A 29 12.31 22.03 6.33
N LYS A 30 12.53 20.76 6.69
CA LYS A 30 13.78 20.04 6.44
C LYS A 30 14.12 19.93 4.96
N HIS A 31 13.11 19.77 4.10
CA HIS A 31 13.26 19.72 2.65
C HIS A 31 13.23 21.12 2.00
N ARG A 32 13.10 22.20 2.82
CA ARG A 32 13.02 23.59 2.35
C ARG A 32 11.89 23.83 1.35
N GLY A 33 10.75 23.16 1.54
CA GLY A 33 9.60 23.23 0.64
C GLY A 33 9.82 22.65 -0.76
N LYS A 34 10.92 21.95 -0.99
CA LYS A 34 11.14 21.27 -2.27
C LYS A 34 10.33 19.98 -2.32
N PRO A 35 9.62 19.71 -3.42
CA PRO A 35 8.95 18.42 -3.61
C PRO A 35 9.98 17.30 -3.50
N ASP A 36 9.60 16.20 -2.86
CA ASP A 36 10.42 14.99 -2.91
C ASP A 36 10.39 14.40 -4.33
N THR A 37 11.46 13.74 -4.71
CA THR A 37 11.50 12.99 -5.97
C THR A 37 10.69 11.69 -5.81
N PRO A 38 10.17 11.10 -6.91
CA PRO A 38 9.55 9.78 -6.84
C PRO A 38 10.48 8.79 -6.13
N HIS A 39 9.96 8.13 -5.10
CA HIS A 39 10.73 7.20 -4.29
C HIS A 39 9.86 6.05 -3.77
N ARG A 40 10.48 5.03 -3.20
CA ARG A 40 9.80 3.93 -2.53
C ARG A 40 10.46 3.61 -1.20
N HIS A 41 9.67 2.99 -0.34
CA HIS A 41 10.11 2.50 0.95
C HIS A 41 10.05 0.97 1.01
N GLU A 42 10.91 0.33 1.82
CA GLU A 42 10.81 -1.09 2.19
C GLU A 42 10.04 -1.28 3.50
N TYR A 43 9.32 -0.25 3.94
CA TYR A 43 8.50 -0.19 5.14
C TYR A 43 7.15 0.44 4.85
N TYR A 44 6.22 0.27 5.77
CA TYR A 44 4.88 0.86 5.71
C TYR A 44 4.95 2.34 6.06
N THR A 45 4.16 3.15 5.36
CA THR A 45 4.01 4.58 5.65
C THR A 45 2.53 4.91 5.80
N VAL A 46 2.20 5.65 6.85
CA VAL A 46 0.86 6.19 7.11
C VAL A 46 0.97 7.71 7.22
N LEU A 47 0.17 8.43 6.44
CA LEU A 47 0.10 9.89 6.51
C LEU A 47 -1.28 10.29 7.00
N LEU A 48 -1.38 10.90 8.17
CA LEU A 48 -2.60 11.60 8.60
C LEU A 48 -2.47 13.07 8.25
N VAL A 49 -3.24 13.51 7.27
CA VAL A 49 -3.18 14.88 6.74
C VAL A 49 -4.24 15.73 7.41
N LEU A 50 -3.82 16.74 8.18
CA LEU A 50 -4.71 17.70 8.84
C LEU A 50 -5.05 18.87 7.91
N LYS A 51 -4.04 19.36 7.20
CA LYS A 51 -4.16 20.45 6.23
C LYS A 51 -3.08 20.29 5.17
N ALA A 52 -3.47 20.29 3.92
CA ALA A 52 -2.56 20.26 2.79
C ALA A 52 -3.23 20.89 1.57
N LYS A 53 -2.42 21.20 0.56
CA LYS A 53 -2.84 21.49 -0.79
C LYS A 53 -1.78 20.99 -1.75
N GLY A 54 -2.16 20.11 -2.67
CA GLY A 54 -1.24 19.53 -3.62
C GLY A 54 -1.74 18.23 -4.21
N LYS A 55 -0.80 17.35 -4.54
CA LYS A 55 -1.04 16.05 -5.15
C LYS A 55 -0.18 14.99 -4.48
N HIS A 56 -0.73 13.79 -4.34
CA HIS A 56 0.01 12.59 -3.96
C HIS A 56 -0.09 11.56 -5.07
N ILE A 57 1.03 11.22 -5.68
CA ILE A 57 1.11 10.22 -6.74
C ILE A 57 1.55 8.92 -6.09
N ILE A 58 0.76 7.84 -6.25
CA ILE A 58 1.07 6.51 -5.72
C ILE A 58 0.91 5.49 -6.86
N ASP A 59 1.97 4.76 -7.21
CA ASP A 59 1.98 3.75 -8.27
C ASP A 59 1.29 4.21 -9.57
N PHE A 60 1.58 5.43 -10.04
CA PHE A 60 1.03 6.06 -11.25
C PHE A 60 -0.41 6.56 -11.14
N ASN A 61 -1.02 6.54 -9.96
CA ASN A 61 -2.32 7.15 -9.72
C ASN A 61 -2.13 8.47 -8.99
N GLU A 62 -2.76 9.52 -9.47
CA GLU A 62 -2.75 10.85 -8.87
C GLU A 62 -3.98 11.00 -7.97
N TYR A 63 -3.74 11.44 -6.74
CA TYR A 63 -4.77 11.75 -5.74
C TYR A 63 -4.63 13.21 -5.30
N SER A 64 -5.75 13.86 -5.01
CA SER A 64 -5.76 15.18 -4.36
C SER A 64 -5.17 15.06 -2.96
N PHE A 65 -4.20 15.91 -2.63
CA PHE A 65 -3.54 15.94 -1.33
C PHE A 65 -4.11 17.09 -0.51
N GLU A 66 -5.10 16.76 0.33
CA GLU A 66 -5.92 17.71 1.07
C GLU A 66 -6.01 17.32 2.55
N GLY A 67 -6.59 18.22 3.37
CA GLY A 67 -6.83 17.92 4.78
C GLY A 67 -7.93 16.88 5.00
N ASN A 68 -7.95 16.32 6.20
CA ASN A 68 -8.90 15.29 6.61
C ASN A 68 -8.84 14.00 5.77
N GLN A 69 -7.62 13.56 5.49
CA GLN A 69 -7.35 12.34 4.73
C GLN A 69 -6.28 11.50 5.44
N VAL A 70 -6.38 10.17 5.31
CA VAL A 70 -5.32 9.24 5.73
C VAL A 70 -4.85 8.46 4.51
N TYR A 71 -3.56 8.47 4.25
CA TYR A 71 -2.91 7.68 3.21
C TYR A 71 -2.17 6.49 3.82
N PHE A 72 -2.22 5.37 3.13
CA PHE A 72 -1.54 4.14 3.49
C PHE A 72 -0.68 3.69 2.32
N ILE A 73 0.63 3.65 2.51
CA ILE A 73 1.59 3.26 1.50
C ILE A 73 2.27 1.96 1.94
N SER A 74 2.14 0.94 1.12
CA SER A 74 2.73 -0.38 1.35
C SER A 74 4.21 -0.41 0.96
N PRO A 75 5.01 -1.31 1.56
CA PRO A 75 6.39 -1.52 1.12
C PRO A 75 6.48 -1.77 -0.39
N GLY A 76 7.43 -1.07 -1.03
CA GLY A 76 7.71 -1.17 -2.45
C GLY A 76 6.78 -0.37 -3.37
N GLN A 77 5.74 0.30 -2.88
CA GLN A 77 4.99 1.26 -3.68
C GLN A 77 5.85 2.49 -3.96
N VAL A 78 5.80 2.95 -5.21
CA VAL A 78 6.45 4.20 -5.59
C VAL A 78 5.49 5.34 -5.32
N HIS A 79 5.93 6.35 -4.59
CA HIS A 79 5.10 7.51 -4.36
C HIS A 79 5.88 8.83 -4.40
N GLN A 80 5.13 9.92 -4.58
CA GLN A 80 5.64 11.29 -4.58
C GLN A 80 4.57 12.22 -4.06
N ILE A 81 4.92 13.10 -3.13
CA ILE A 81 4.07 14.21 -2.69
C ILE A 81 4.56 15.49 -3.36
N ILE A 82 3.64 16.20 -4.01
CA ILE A 82 3.88 17.49 -4.64
C ILE A 82 3.02 18.50 -3.87
N GLU A 83 3.65 19.23 -2.96
CA GLU A 83 2.99 20.21 -2.11
C GLU A 83 2.97 21.58 -2.82
N GLU A 84 1.78 22.17 -2.91
CA GLU A 84 1.59 23.59 -3.34
C GLU A 84 1.73 24.56 -2.17
N GLN A 85 1.47 24.09 -0.96
CA GLN A 85 1.58 24.81 0.30
C GLN A 85 2.08 23.86 1.37
N GLN A 86 2.70 24.40 2.43
CA GLN A 86 3.12 23.62 3.59
C GLN A 86 1.97 22.77 4.11
N SER A 87 2.21 21.46 4.21
CA SER A 87 1.27 20.52 4.82
C SER A 87 1.46 20.44 6.33
N PHE A 88 0.38 20.06 7.01
CA PHE A 88 0.32 19.84 8.45
C PHE A 88 -0.30 18.47 8.71
N GLY A 89 0.27 17.74 9.63
CA GLY A 89 -0.19 16.42 10.00
C GLY A 89 0.93 15.53 10.47
N TYR A 90 0.77 14.21 10.32
CA TYR A 90 1.69 13.22 10.87
C TYR A 90 2.09 12.21 9.81
N SER A 91 3.37 11.88 9.78
CA SER A 91 3.93 10.78 9.02
C SER A 91 4.43 9.71 9.99
N MET A 92 3.80 8.54 9.97
CA MET A 92 4.23 7.35 10.71
C MET A 92 4.84 6.34 9.74
N VAL A 93 5.98 5.78 10.10
CA VAL A 93 6.67 4.76 9.32
C VAL A 93 7.03 3.57 10.22
N PHE A 94 6.81 2.35 9.76
CA PHE A 94 7.12 1.15 10.51
C PHE A 94 7.50 -0.02 9.60
N SER A 95 8.49 -0.78 10.02
CA SER A 95 8.97 -1.94 9.29
C SER A 95 8.27 -3.23 9.71
N SER A 96 8.50 -4.30 8.94
CA SER A 96 8.10 -5.65 9.34
C SER A 96 8.74 -6.08 10.66
N GLN A 97 9.96 -5.60 10.96
CA GLN A 97 10.64 -5.85 12.23
C GLN A 97 9.86 -5.26 13.40
N PHE A 98 9.35 -4.01 13.28
CA PHE A 98 8.52 -3.38 14.32
C PHE A 98 7.27 -4.19 14.64
N LEU A 99 6.61 -4.74 13.60
CA LEU A 99 5.44 -5.59 13.81
C LEU A 99 5.79 -6.85 14.60
N MET A 100 6.92 -7.51 14.30
CA MET A 100 7.40 -8.68 15.04
C MET A 100 7.76 -8.35 16.50
N GLU A 101 8.51 -7.27 16.72
CA GLU A 101 8.93 -6.81 18.06
C GLU A 101 7.73 -6.49 18.96
N ASN A 102 6.63 -6.03 18.39
CA ASN A 102 5.39 -5.69 19.10
C ASN A 102 4.33 -6.80 19.05
N HIS A 103 4.68 -8.01 18.63
CA HIS A 103 3.74 -9.15 18.51
C HIS A 103 2.49 -8.82 17.71
N ILE A 104 2.62 -7.99 16.66
CA ILE A 104 1.56 -7.69 15.72
C ILE A 104 1.71 -8.65 14.53
N PRO A 105 0.79 -9.62 14.34
CA PRO A 105 0.91 -10.59 13.26
C PRO A 105 0.83 -9.88 11.90
N PHE A 106 1.58 -10.34 10.91
CA PHE A 106 1.46 -9.82 9.54
C PHE A 106 0.04 -9.97 9.01
N SER A 107 -0.63 -11.09 9.33
CA SER A 107 -2.04 -11.31 8.99
C SER A 107 -2.96 -10.19 9.48
N PHE A 108 -2.65 -9.54 10.61
CA PHE A 108 -3.43 -8.38 11.06
C PHE A 108 -3.34 -7.23 10.05
N VAL A 109 -2.15 -6.91 9.54
CA VAL A 109 -1.98 -5.85 8.53
C VAL A 109 -2.62 -6.23 7.21
N ASP A 110 -2.51 -7.51 6.81
CA ASP A 110 -3.11 -8.03 5.58
C ASP A 110 -4.64 -8.08 5.65
N ASP A 111 -5.20 -8.31 6.84
CA ASP A 111 -6.65 -8.30 7.10
C ASP A 111 -7.26 -6.88 7.08
N LEU A 112 -6.43 -5.84 7.26
CA LEU A 112 -6.88 -4.46 7.15
C LEU A 112 -7.08 -4.08 5.67
N ASN A 113 -8.21 -3.46 5.37
CA ASN A 113 -8.47 -2.92 4.03
C ASN A 113 -7.83 -1.53 3.83
N LEU A 114 -6.65 -1.31 4.40
CA LEU A 114 -5.95 -0.03 4.40
C LEU A 114 -4.75 -0.03 3.46
N PHE A 115 -3.96 -1.10 3.47
CA PHE A 115 -2.75 -1.22 2.68
C PHE A 115 -3.04 -1.99 1.38
N TYR A 116 -3.29 -1.23 0.32
CA TYR A 116 -3.53 -1.81 -1.00
C TYR A 116 -2.21 -2.00 -1.73
N ASN A 117 -1.80 -3.25 -1.87
CA ASN A 117 -0.55 -3.55 -2.57
C ASN A 117 -0.66 -3.45 -4.10
N TYR A 118 -1.88 -3.34 -4.67
CA TYR A 118 -2.08 -3.53 -6.10
C TYR A 118 -3.13 -2.58 -6.68
N GLY A 119 -2.67 -1.67 -7.52
CA GLY A 119 -3.48 -0.84 -8.38
C GLY A 119 -3.82 0.53 -7.78
N GLN A 120 -4.92 0.72 -7.09
CA GLN A 120 -5.30 2.01 -6.53
C GLN A 120 -5.17 2.01 -5.01
N SER A 121 -4.59 3.08 -4.46
CA SER A 121 -4.46 3.33 -3.02
C SER A 121 -5.09 4.68 -2.69
N PRO A 122 -6.44 4.81 -2.83
CA PRO A 122 -7.10 6.08 -2.56
C PRO A 122 -6.94 6.43 -1.08
N PRO A 123 -6.84 7.75 -0.75
CA PRO A 123 -6.86 8.17 0.63
C PRO A 123 -8.19 7.81 1.30
N LEU A 124 -8.13 7.50 2.58
CA LEU A 124 -9.30 7.36 3.42
C LEU A 124 -9.78 8.76 3.82
N PRO A 125 -10.94 9.24 3.35
CA PRO A 125 -11.51 10.48 3.83
C PRO A 125 -12.02 10.30 5.26
N VAL A 126 -11.77 11.28 6.12
CA VAL A 126 -12.19 11.28 7.52
C VAL A 126 -12.86 12.61 7.87
N SER A 127 -13.85 12.58 8.76
CA SER A 127 -14.45 13.83 9.26
C SER A 127 -13.50 14.56 10.20
N GLN A 128 -13.73 15.86 10.43
CA GLN A 128 -12.95 16.67 11.36
C GLN A 128 -12.83 16.01 12.75
N LYS A 129 -13.94 15.50 13.30
CA LYS A 129 -13.95 14.80 14.59
C LYS A 129 -13.09 13.53 14.61
N GLN A 130 -13.11 12.79 13.49
CA GLN A 130 -12.27 11.60 13.34
C GLN A 130 -10.80 11.97 13.20
N THR A 131 -10.50 13.03 12.46
CA THR A 131 -9.14 13.58 12.32
C THR A 131 -8.57 13.98 13.68
N GLU A 132 -9.33 14.68 14.51
CA GLU A 132 -8.92 15.08 15.87
C GLU A 132 -8.65 13.85 16.76
N LYS A 133 -9.49 12.82 16.70
CA LYS A 133 -9.28 11.58 17.43
C LYS A 133 -8.01 10.86 16.98
N LEU A 134 -7.79 10.76 15.66
CA LEU A 134 -6.59 10.12 15.09
C LEU A 134 -5.32 10.93 15.41
N ALA A 135 -5.41 12.26 15.38
CA ALA A 135 -4.31 13.14 15.79
C ALA A 135 -3.91 12.91 17.26
N GLY A 136 -4.89 12.70 18.15
CA GLY A 136 -4.62 12.35 19.54
C GLY A 136 -3.73 11.12 19.68
N PHE A 137 -3.98 10.04 18.91
CA PHE A 137 -3.07 8.87 18.89
C PHE A 137 -1.66 9.23 18.43
N CYS A 138 -1.54 10.10 17.40
CA CYS A 138 -0.23 10.52 16.91
C CYS A 138 0.55 11.34 17.96
N GLU A 139 -0.12 12.23 18.70
CA GLU A 139 0.51 13.02 19.78
C GLU A 139 0.99 12.10 20.92
N ASP A 140 0.16 11.15 21.34
CA ASP A 140 0.54 10.18 22.37
C ASP A 140 1.74 9.33 21.91
N ILE A 141 1.75 8.88 20.64
CA ILE A 141 2.88 8.14 20.06
C ILE A 141 4.14 9.02 20.04
N ILE A 142 4.04 10.31 19.70
CA ILE A 142 5.19 11.24 19.73
C ILE A 142 5.72 11.36 21.16
N ALA A 143 4.83 11.52 22.14
CA ALA A 143 5.21 11.62 23.54
C ALA A 143 5.98 10.37 24.01
N TYR A 144 5.47 9.16 23.72
CA TYR A 144 6.20 7.92 24.03
C TYR A 144 7.51 7.78 23.26
N ASN A 145 7.55 8.15 21.99
CA ASN A 145 8.77 8.06 21.19
C ASN A 145 9.90 8.97 21.71
N GLN A 146 9.54 10.04 22.43
CA GLN A 146 10.47 10.98 23.05
C GLN A 146 10.77 10.65 24.52
N SER A 147 10.01 9.76 25.15
CA SER A 147 10.21 9.37 26.53
C SER A 147 11.33 8.34 26.69
N ASP A 148 11.79 8.18 27.93
CA ASP A 148 12.71 7.11 28.32
C ASP A 148 11.99 5.96 29.07
N ASP A 149 10.66 5.86 28.89
CA ASP A 149 9.84 4.86 29.55
C ASP A 149 10.23 3.44 29.15
N LYS A 150 10.29 2.54 30.13
CA LYS A 150 10.71 1.14 29.93
C LYS A 150 9.90 0.38 28.87
N PHE A 151 8.62 0.67 28.75
CA PHE A 151 7.68 -0.03 27.86
C PHE A 151 7.20 0.86 26.70
N LYS A 152 7.94 1.89 26.33
CA LYS A 152 7.55 2.82 25.27
C LYS A 152 7.29 2.14 23.92
N GLU A 153 8.12 1.19 23.53
CA GLU A 153 7.95 0.49 22.24
C GLU A 153 6.64 -0.30 22.22
N GLN A 154 6.28 -0.97 23.31
CA GLN A 154 5.02 -1.69 23.43
C GLN A 154 3.81 -0.75 23.47
N ALA A 155 3.95 0.42 24.09
CA ALA A 155 2.91 1.45 24.08
C ALA A 155 2.69 1.99 22.66
N ILE A 156 3.78 2.30 21.94
CA ILE A 156 3.73 2.74 20.54
C ILE A 156 3.08 1.67 19.66
N GLY A 157 3.49 0.40 19.79
CA GLY A 157 2.90 -0.71 19.03
C GLY A 157 1.40 -0.88 19.28
N SER A 158 0.96 -0.77 20.54
CA SER A 158 -0.45 -0.83 20.93
C SER A 158 -1.26 0.33 20.35
N MET A 159 -0.72 1.55 20.40
CA MET A 159 -1.36 2.75 19.86
C MET A 159 -1.42 2.72 18.34
N LEU A 160 -0.37 2.29 17.65
CA LEU A 160 -0.37 2.07 16.22
C LEU A 160 -1.46 1.07 15.82
N LYS A 161 -1.56 -0.05 16.54
CA LYS A 161 -2.60 -1.05 16.30
C LYS A 161 -3.99 -0.47 16.46
N LEU A 162 -4.25 0.32 17.51
CA LEU A 162 -5.52 1.00 17.74
C LEU A 162 -5.82 2.04 16.65
N PHE A 163 -4.82 2.82 16.23
CA PHE A 163 -4.95 3.77 15.13
C PHE A 163 -5.39 3.06 13.84
N LEU A 164 -4.71 1.97 13.48
CA LEU A 164 -5.04 1.19 12.28
C LEU A 164 -6.44 0.57 12.36
N ILE A 165 -6.85 0.03 13.52
CA ILE A 165 -8.21 -0.47 13.75
C ILE A 165 -9.25 0.63 13.57
N GLN A 166 -9.00 1.83 14.12
CA GLN A 166 -9.93 2.96 13.94
C GLN A 166 -10.05 3.34 12.45
N CYS A 167 -8.95 3.43 11.73
CA CYS A 167 -8.97 3.71 10.29
C CYS A 167 -9.71 2.61 9.51
N ASN A 168 -9.47 1.34 9.81
CA ASN A 168 -10.16 0.23 9.16
C ASN A 168 -11.68 0.27 9.39
N ASN A 169 -12.13 0.62 10.60
CA ASN A 169 -13.56 0.77 10.92
C ASN A 169 -14.22 1.97 10.21
N LEU A 170 -13.43 2.92 9.72
CA LEU A 170 -13.89 4.07 8.94
C LEU A 170 -13.89 3.77 7.44
N CYS A 171 -13.21 2.73 6.99
CA CYS A 171 -13.32 2.20 5.64
C CYS A 171 -14.72 1.60 5.47
N THR A 172 -15.73 2.45 5.31
CA THR A 172 -17.11 1.99 5.10
C THR A 172 -17.25 1.39 3.70
N LEU A 173 -17.26 0.08 3.65
CA LEU A 173 -17.97 -0.61 2.60
C LEU A 173 -19.47 -0.23 2.76
N PRO A 174 -20.24 -0.07 1.66
CA PRO A 174 -21.64 0.30 1.78
C PRO A 174 -22.36 -0.68 2.73
N PRO A 175 -23.25 -0.20 3.64
CA PRO A 175 -23.94 -1.05 4.57
C PRO A 175 -24.77 -2.08 3.79
N GLN A 176 -24.41 -3.34 3.88
CA GLN A 176 -25.22 -4.45 3.39
C GLN A 176 -26.12 -4.91 4.53
N GLU A 177 -27.40 -5.05 4.22
CA GLU A 177 -28.46 -5.34 5.20
C GLU A 177 -28.39 -6.73 5.87
N ASN A 178 -27.33 -7.53 5.61
CA ASN A 178 -27.24 -8.90 6.12
C ASN A 178 -25.84 -9.24 6.66
N THR A 179 -25.68 -9.18 7.98
CA THR A 179 -24.41 -9.39 8.69
C THR A 179 -23.75 -10.75 8.38
N GLN A 180 -24.54 -11.83 8.25
CA GLN A 180 -24.01 -13.16 7.94
C GLN A 180 -23.41 -13.25 6.51
N VAL A 181 -24.02 -12.55 5.55
CA VAL A 181 -23.51 -12.48 4.17
C VAL A 181 -22.21 -11.68 4.10
N ILE A 182 -22.09 -10.65 4.93
CA ILE A 182 -20.86 -9.84 5.05
C ILE A 182 -19.71 -10.65 5.64
N GLU A 183 -19.96 -11.41 6.72
CA GLU A 183 -18.94 -12.26 7.35
C GLU A 183 -18.44 -13.36 6.40
N ALA A 184 -19.36 -14.03 5.69
CA ALA A 184 -19.00 -15.00 4.67
C ALA A 184 -18.20 -14.38 3.50
N GLY A 185 -18.62 -13.20 3.04
CA GLY A 185 -17.95 -12.45 1.99
C GLY A 185 -16.53 -12.02 2.40
N ASN A 186 -16.37 -11.51 3.63
CA ASN A 186 -15.08 -11.13 4.17
C ASN A 186 -14.12 -12.33 4.33
N SER A 187 -14.66 -13.50 4.74
CA SER A 187 -13.87 -14.74 4.78
C SER A 187 -13.41 -15.17 3.39
N ILE A 188 -14.28 -15.07 2.36
CA ILE A 188 -13.90 -15.33 0.97
C ILE A 188 -12.83 -14.34 0.50
N LEU A 189 -12.99 -13.04 0.77
CA LEU A 189 -12.02 -12.02 0.38
C LEU A 189 -10.65 -12.26 1.02
N LYS A 190 -10.62 -12.57 2.31
CA LYS A 190 -9.37 -12.88 3.02
C LYS A 190 -8.65 -14.07 2.39
N ARG A 191 -9.33 -15.22 2.30
CA ARG A 191 -8.75 -16.43 1.70
C ARG A 191 -8.34 -16.23 0.24
N PHE A 192 -9.13 -15.45 -0.52
CA PHE A 192 -8.79 -15.10 -1.89
C PHE A 192 -7.49 -14.28 -1.97
N LYS A 193 -7.30 -13.27 -1.12
CA LYS A 193 -6.07 -12.48 -1.05
C LYS A 193 -4.86 -13.36 -0.73
N GLU A 194 -4.96 -14.20 0.29
CA GLU A 194 -3.92 -15.16 0.68
C GLU A 194 -3.52 -16.09 -0.48
N LEU A 195 -4.51 -16.65 -1.18
CA LEU A 195 -4.27 -17.50 -2.34
C LEU A 195 -3.63 -16.73 -3.50
N VAL A 196 -4.05 -15.50 -3.75
CA VAL A 196 -3.42 -14.68 -4.81
C VAL A 196 -1.97 -14.39 -4.47
N ASP A 197 -1.64 -14.04 -3.23
CA ASP A 197 -0.27 -13.79 -2.84
C ASP A 197 0.62 -15.04 -2.89
N ALA A 198 0.06 -16.21 -2.60
CA ALA A 198 0.78 -17.48 -2.68
C ALA A 198 0.98 -17.96 -4.12
N HIS A 199 0.02 -17.72 -5.03
CA HIS A 199 -0.04 -18.42 -6.32
C HIS A 199 -0.09 -17.52 -7.55
N TYR A 200 0.02 -16.20 -7.46
CA TYR A 200 -0.11 -15.29 -8.61
C TYR A 200 0.91 -15.53 -9.74
N MET A 201 2.03 -16.17 -9.44
CA MET A 201 3.02 -16.56 -10.44
C MET A 201 2.58 -17.78 -11.26
N GLU A 202 1.69 -18.60 -10.74
CA GLU A 202 1.26 -19.86 -11.36
C GLU A 202 -0.19 -19.77 -11.84
N TRP A 203 -1.06 -19.11 -11.09
CA TRP A 203 -2.49 -19.05 -11.32
C TRP A 203 -2.93 -17.70 -11.85
N HIS A 204 -3.29 -17.67 -13.14
CA HIS A 204 -3.75 -16.45 -13.80
C HIS A 204 -5.27 -16.41 -14.02
N SER A 205 -5.95 -17.55 -13.84
CA SER A 205 -7.38 -17.70 -14.04
C SER A 205 -8.15 -17.58 -12.73
N THR A 206 -9.25 -16.85 -12.73
CA THR A 206 -10.18 -16.76 -11.59
C THR A 206 -10.73 -18.14 -11.18
N SER A 207 -10.84 -19.08 -12.13
CA SER A 207 -11.35 -20.43 -11.88
C SER A 207 -10.48 -21.20 -10.89
N GLN A 208 -9.15 -21.13 -11.00
CA GLN A 208 -8.22 -21.82 -10.10
C GLN A 208 -8.43 -21.41 -8.63
N TYR A 209 -8.62 -20.11 -8.40
CA TYR A 209 -8.92 -19.58 -7.07
C TYR A 209 -10.33 -19.97 -6.58
N ALA A 210 -11.31 -19.89 -7.47
CA ALA A 210 -12.69 -20.24 -7.16
C ALA A 210 -12.84 -21.73 -6.79
N ASP A 211 -12.18 -22.62 -7.54
CA ASP A 211 -12.16 -24.06 -7.29
C ASP A 211 -11.57 -24.36 -5.89
N THR A 212 -10.44 -23.72 -5.56
CA THR A 212 -9.79 -23.87 -4.23
C THR A 212 -10.67 -23.33 -3.11
N LEU A 213 -11.46 -22.29 -3.37
CA LEU A 213 -12.42 -21.74 -2.42
C LEU A 213 -13.76 -22.51 -2.38
N SER A 214 -13.93 -23.53 -3.24
CA SER A 214 -15.15 -24.32 -3.38
C SER A 214 -16.39 -23.46 -3.73
N ILE A 215 -16.19 -22.45 -4.60
CA ILE A 215 -17.25 -21.56 -5.10
C ILE A 215 -17.12 -21.39 -6.64
N THR A 216 -18.16 -20.85 -7.26
CA THR A 216 -18.09 -20.56 -8.70
C THR A 216 -17.27 -19.29 -9.00
N PRO A 217 -16.61 -19.20 -10.16
CA PRO A 217 -15.89 -17.98 -10.58
C PRO A 217 -16.77 -16.73 -10.60
N ASP A 218 -18.05 -16.87 -10.97
CA ASP A 218 -18.99 -15.76 -10.97
C ASP A 218 -19.34 -15.30 -9.55
N HIS A 219 -19.51 -16.24 -8.61
CA HIS A 219 -19.72 -15.92 -7.21
C HIS A 219 -18.50 -15.20 -6.65
N LEU A 220 -17.29 -15.72 -6.88
CA LEU A 220 -16.05 -15.06 -6.48
C LEU A 220 -15.95 -13.63 -7.05
N ASN A 221 -16.16 -13.45 -8.36
CA ASN A 221 -16.11 -12.12 -8.98
C ASN A 221 -17.12 -11.14 -8.37
N ARG A 222 -18.36 -11.56 -8.15
CA ARG A 222 -19.40 -10.71 -7.54
C ARG A 222 -19.07 -10.35 -6.11
N THR A 223 -18.64 -11.32 -5.31
CA THR A 223 -18.27 -11.11 -3.91
C THR A 223 -17.10 -10.13 -3.79
N ILE A 224 -16.01 -10.37 -4.53
CA ILE A 224 -14.84 -9.49 -4.50
C ILE A 224 -15.22 -8.09 -4.99
N LYS A 225 -15.99 -7.98 -6.09
CA LYS A 225 -16.41 -6.67 -6.62
C LYS A 225 -17.30 -5.90 -5.64
N SER A 226 -18.20 -6.56 -4.91
CA SER A 226 -19.04 -5.89 -3.90
C SER A 226 -18.24 -5.39 -2.70
N LEU A 227 -17.15 -6.09 -2.33
CA LEU A 227 -16.36 -5.76 -1.15
C LEU A 227 -15.25 -4.73 -1.42
N ILE A 228 -14.60 -4.78 -2.58
CA ILE A 228 -13.46 -3.91 -2.88
C ILE A 228 -13.59 -3.12 -4.20
N GLY A 229 -14.75 -3.14 -4.84
CA GLY A 229 -15.03 -2.39 -6.07
C GLY A 229 -14.36 -2.92 -7.34
N LYS A 230 -13.52 -3.97 -7.25
CA LYS A 230 -12.81 -4.60 -8.37
C LYS A 230 -13.21 -6.06 -8.49
N THR A 231 -13.24 -6.59 -9.72
CA THR A 231 -13.45 -8.04 -9.91
C THR A 231 -12.25 -8.84 -9.40
N ALA A 232 -12.46 -10.12 -9.07
CA ALA A 232 -11.36 -11.02 -8.71
C ALA A 232 -10.31 -11.09 -9.83
N LYS A 233 -10.75 -11.08 -11.09
CA LYS A 233 -9.87 -11.04 -12.27
C LYS A 233 -8.99 -9.78 -12.28
N ASP A 234 -9.57 -8.61 -12.04
CA ASP A 234 -8.81 -7.35 -12.02
C ASP A 234 -7.81 -7.33 -10.86
N TYR A 235 -8.17 -7.91 -9.72
CA TYR A 235 -7.29 -8.03 -8.56
C TYR A 235 -6.06 -8.90 -8.89
N ILE A 236 -6.27 -10.10 -9.45
CA ILE A 236 -5.20 -11.00 -9.89
C ILE A 236 -4.29 -10.30 -10.91
N GLN A 237 -4.89 -9.68 -11.94
CA GLN A 237 -4.14 -8.97 -12.97
C GLN A 237 -3.33 -7.79 -12.40
N SER A 238 -3.88 -7.06 -11.44
CA SER A 238 -3.17 -5.99 -10.76
C SER A 238 -1.95 -6.53 -10.00
N ARG A 239 -2.11 -7.67 -9.30
CA ARG A 239 -1.00 -8.32 -8.54
C ARG A 239 0.16 -8.70 -9.46
N ILE A 240 -0.15 -9.39 -10.56
CA ILE A 240 0.85 -9.81 -11.55
C ILE A 240 1.52 -8.59 -12.20
N SER A 241 0.73 -7.57 -12.56
CA SER A 241 1.24 -6.34 -13.19
C SER A 241 2.21 -5.58 -12.28
N VAL A 242 1.92 -5.48 -10.98
CA VAL A 242 2.82 -4.84 -10.01
C VAL A 242 4.11 -5.65 -9.86
N ALA A 243 4.04 -6.98 -9.77
CA ALA A 243 5.21 -7.84 -9.74
C ALA A 243 6.07 -7.66 -11.01
N ALA A 244 5.43 -7.65 -12.18
CA ALA A 244 6.09 -7.41 -13.46
C ALA A 244 6.80 -6.05 -13.51
N LYS A 245 6.13 -4.99 -13.08
CA LYS A 245 6.72 -3.63 -13.01
C LYS A 245 7.96 -3.61 -12.10
N ARG A 246 7.85 -4.24 -10.92
CA ARG A 246 8.97 -4.34 -9.97
C ARG A 246 10.15 -5.11 -10.58
N MET A 247 9.91 -6.26 -11.20
CA MET A 247 10.96 -7.04 -11.86
C MET A 247 11.59 -6.29 -13.03
N LEU A 248 10.78 -5.66 -13.90
CA LEU A 248 11.28 -4.84 -15.02
C LEU A 248 12.12 -3.66 -14.54
N TYR A 249 11.76 -3.09 -13.41
CA TYR A 249 12.41 -1.91 -12.88
C TYR A 249 13.67 -2.23 -12.07
N PHE A 250 13.65 -3.29 -11.25
CA PHE A 250 14.65 -3.54 -10.22
C PHE A 250 15.57 -4.73 -10.48
N SER A 251 15.24 -5.60 -11.45
CA SER A 251 16.10 -6.72 -11.80
C SER A 251 16.81 -6.51 -13.13
N GLY A 252 17.92 -7.23 -13.33
CA GLY A 252 18.62 -7.35 -14.62
C GLY A 252 17.99 -8.39 -15.56
N LEU A 253 16.90 -9.06 -15.14
CA LEU A 253 16.25 -10.12 -15.92
C LEU A 253 15.72 -9.58 -17.26
N SER A 254 15.86 -10.34 -18.31
CA SER A 254 15.27 -10.03 -19.61
C SER A 254 13.72 -10.07 -19.54
N THR A 255 13.04 -9.44 -20.47
CA THR A 255 11.58 -9.53 -20.58
C THR A 255 11.10 -10.97 -20.69
N LYS A 256 11.89 -11.84 -21.33
CA LYS A 256 11.59 -13.27 -21.49
C LYS A 256 11.65 -13.99 -20.15
N GLU A 257 12.72 -13.80 -19.38
CA GLU A 257 12.89 -14.40 -18.05
C GLU A 257 11.79 -13.92 -17.09
N ILE A 258 11.47 -12.64 -17.08
CA ILE A 258 10.37 -12.10 -16.26
C ILE A 258 9.03 -12.74 -16.62
N GLY A 259 8.77 -12.94 -17.92
CA GLY A 259 7.56 -13.63 -18.36
C GLY A 259 7.48 -15.06 -17.80
N TYR A 260 8.56 -15.81 -17.86
CA TYR A 260 8.61 -17.17 -17.32
C TYR A 260 8.50 -17.20 -15.79
N GLU A 261 9.20 -16.34 -15.07
CA GLU A 261 9.09 -16.20 -13.61
C GLU A 261 7.65 -15.87 -13.16
N LEU A 262 6.91 -15.13 -13.98
CA LEU A 262 5.51 -14.82 -13.73
C LEU A 262 4.52 -15.83 -14.32
N GLY A 263 4.98 -17.03 -14.71
CA GLY A 263 4.14 -18.14 -15.14
C GLY A 263 3.58 -18.05 -16.56
N PHE A 264 4.09 -17.14 -17.41
CA PHE A 264 3.69 -17.09 -18.82
C PHE A 264 4.48 -18.09 -19.65
N SER A 265 3.78 -18.94 -20.38
CA SER A 265 4.42 -19.93 -21.29
C SER A 265 5.17 -19.29 -22.46
N GLU A 266 4.74 -18.07 -22.87
CA GLU A 266 5.28 -17.36 -24.00
C GLU A 266 5.53 -15.88 -23.69
N THR A 267 6.68 -15.34 -24.14
CA THR A 267 7.04 -13.92 -23.96
C THR A 267 6.02 -12.97 -24.63
N SER A 268 5.41 -13.42 -25.72
CA SER A 268 4.35 -12.70 -26.44
C SER A 268 3.11 -12.50 -25.59
N HIS A 269 2.68 -13.55 -24.86
CA HIS A 269 1.55 -13.50 -23.95
C HIS A 269 1.81 -12.56 -22.77
N PHE A 270 3.01 -12.64 -22.17
CA PHE A 270 3.42 -11.68 -21.15
C PHE A 270 3.42 -10.24 -21.65
N SER A 271 3.99 -9.99 -22.84
CA SER A 271 4.06 -8.65 -23.41
C SER A 271 2.68 -8.06 -23.72
N ALA A 272 1.76 -8.88 -24.26
CA ALA A 272 0.38 -8.50 -24.50
C ALA A 272 -0.38 -8.20 -23.21
N PHE A 273 -0.24 -9.08 -22.18
CA PHE A 273 -0.80 -8.88 -20.85
C PHE A 273 -0.30 -7.58 -20.23
N PHE A 274 1.02 -7.39 -20.17
CA PHE A 274 1.63 -6.21 -19.59
C PHE A 274 1.16 -4.92 -20.26
N LYS A 275 1.16 -4.89 -21.62
CA LYS A 275 0.68 -3.74 -22.39
C LYS A 275 -0.81 -3.46 -22.13
N LYS A 276 -1.64 -4.50 -22.01
CA LYS A 276 -3.05 -4.35 -21.66
C LYS A 276 -3.23 -3.71 -20.27
N CYS A 277 -2.44 -4.13 -19.29
CA CYS A 277 -2.55 -3.65 -17.91
C CYS A 277 -1.92 -2.25 -17.69
N THR A 278 -0.90 -1.88 -18.47
CA THR A 278 -0.08 -0.67 -18.22
C THR A 278 -0.12 0.37 -19.34
N GLY A 279 -0.72 0.05 -20.48
CA GLY A 279 -0.71 0.90 -21.67
C GLY A 279 0.59 0.87 -22.49
N THR A 280 1.70 0.36 -21.93
CA THR A 280 3.02 0.34 -22.58
C THR A 280 3.59 -1.08 -22.64
N SER A 281 4.49 -1.34 -23.62
CA SER A 281 5.18 -2.62 -23.66
C SER A 281 6.22 -2.75 -22.54
N PRO A 282 6.59 -3.99 -22.10
CA PRO A 282 7.64 -4.20 -21.11
C PRO A 282 8.96 -3.48 -21.45
N SER A 283 9.35 -3.53 -22.72
CA SER A 283 10.58 -2.88 -23.20
C SER A 283 10.50 -1.36 -23.16
N GLN A 284 9.34 -0.78 -23.51
CA GLN A 284 9.10 0.67 -23.37
C GLN A 284 9.08 1.09 -21.92
N PHE A 285 8.42 0.32 -21.05
CA PHE A 285 8.39 0.57 -19.61
C PHE A 285 9.82 0.58 -19.02
N ARG A 286 10.64 -0.39 -19.39
CA ARG A 286 12.05 -0.45 -18.96
C ARG A 286 12.87 0.74 -19.49
N LYS A 287 12.69 1.13 -20.76
CA LYS A 287 13.35 2.31 -21.33
C LYS A 287 12.87 3.63 -20.70
N GLY A 288 11.59 3.72 -20.33
CA GLY A 288 11.04 4.85 -19.58
C GLY A 288 11.70 5.04 -18.21
N LYS A 289 12.13 3.96 -17.56
CA LYS A 289 13.04 4.00 -16.42
C LYS A 289 14.32 4.79 -16.75
N ASP A 290 14.85 4.54 -17.95
CA ASP A 290 16.11 5.17 -18.41
C ASP A 290 15.94 6.66 -18.82
N VAL A 291 14.71 7.16 -18.97
CA VAL A 291 14.40 8.55 -19.42
C VAL A 291 13.80 9.41 -18.30
N GLY A 292 13.57 8.85 -17.09
CA GLY A 292 13.03 9.61 -15.95
C GLY A 292 11.58 10.09 -16.12
N ILE A 293 10.77 9.40 -16.95
CA ILE A 293 9.37 9.76 -17.26
C ILE A 293 8.37 8.95 -16.40
N LEU A 294 8.84 8.23 -15.39
CA LEU A 294 7.98 7.48 -14.47
C LEU A 294 8.27 7.86 -13.02
#